data_4bc48d9c2a49cc4f3c55b81020fe72b9
#
_entry.id   4bc48d9c2a49cc4f3c55b81020fe72b9
#
_cell.length_a   1.000
_cell.length_b   1.000
_cell.length_c   1.000
_cell.angle_alpha   90.00
_cell.angle_beta   90.00
_cell.angle_gamma   90.00
#
_symmetry.space_group_name_H-M   'P 1'
#
loop_
_entity.id
_entity.type
_entity.pdbx_description
1 polymer ?
#
loop_
_entity_poly.entity_id
_entity_poly.type
_entity_poly.pdbx_seq_one_letter_code
_entity_poly.pdbx_strand_id
1 'polypeptide(L)'
;VTRQGSPFLSAHAGAHDHRIPWRAADYPCRTVVAHGPASAEPLLVLSGGLQTRHSWGRFERHVASRFPLVIPDLPPARTPGQAAQSLSWDDLTDAALHATHRLRISRFAVLGVSSGYPIGYRLAQRHPDRVTRLMLFGAAPRPAPRLAELISKGLHREADSRSPCSAEGPPDRLRAARELVSVLTNTEAAERHLLIKAAGRVVLDQLAASADDPLIRYVHDRGFLLLRNPLPPGGVRGVPSLVGVGEFDTATTVADNRAVAATISGATFIVMKNADHLLHMERDADFATLVALFLDGRPLSTLQHCTIETMP
;
A
#
# COMPACT_ATOMS: atom_id res chain seq x y z
N VAL A 1 11.18 27.66 7.93
CA VAL A 1 12.08 26.53 7.68
C VAL A 1 11.95 26.17 6.21
N THR A 2 12.96 26.48 5.40
CA THR A 2 13.01 26.17 3.97
C THR A 2 12.98 24.65 3.81
N ARG A 3 11.96 24.15 3.12
CA ARG A 3 11.84 22.72 2.74
C ARG A 3 12.93 22.43 1.69
N GLN A 4 14.08 21.94 2.11
CA GLN A 4 15.11 21.49 1.19
C GLN A 4 14.72 20.11 0.64
N GLY A 5 14.39 20.04 -0.65
CA GLY A 5 14.21 18.79 -1.37
C GLY A 5 15.51 17.96 -1.40
N SER A 6 15.40 16.65 -1.61
CA SER A 6 16.57 15.79 -1.73
C SER A 6 17.42 16.19 -2.95
N PRO A 7 18.74 16.50 -2.79
CA PRO A 7 19.62 16.79 -3.91
C PRO A 7 19.69 15.66 -4.95
N PHE A 8 19.55 14.41 -4.52
CA PHE A 8 19.53 13.25 -5.40
C PHE A 8 18.31 13.28 -6.33
N LEU A 9 17.11 13.53 -5.79
CA LEU A 9 15.89 13.58 -6.60
C LEU A 9 15.91 14.78 -7.57
N SER A 10 16.41 15.94 -7.14
CA SER A 10 16.53 17.12 -8.01
C SER A 10 17.46 16.90 -9.19
N ALA A 11 18.52 16.10 -9.02
CA ALA A 11 19.44 15.75 -10.09
C ALA A 11 18.89 14.70 -11.08
N HIS A 12 17.82 14.00 -10.72
CA HIS A 12 17.24 12.90 -11.49
C HIS A 12 15.76 13.20 -11.80
N ALA A 13 15.51 14.34 -12.48
CA ALA A 13 14.16 14.64 -12.95
C ALA A 13 13.70 13.62 -13.99
N GLY A 14 12.37 13.31 -14.00
CA GLY A 14 11.77 12.26 -14.81
C GLY A 14 11.39 11.03 -13.98
N ALA A 15 11.14 9.92 -14.67
CA ALA A 15 10.83 8.64 -14.05
C ALA A 15 12.02 7.69 -14.22
N HIS A 16 12.56 7.21 -13.09
CA HIS A 16 13.75 6.36 -13.07
C HIS A 16 13.55 5.13 -12.20
N ASP A 17 14.07 3.99 -12.66
CA ASP A 17 14.14 2.77 -11.88
C ASP A 17 15.54 2.59 -11.29
N HIS A 18 15.59 2.31 -9.99
CA HIS A 18 16.81 2.07 -9.22
C HIS A 18 16.82 0.65 -8.68
N ARG A 19 18.02 0.13 -8.43
CA ARG A 19 18.22 -1.09 -7.64
C ARG A 19 18.75 -0.67 -6.27
N ILE A 20 18.06 -1.06 -5.23
CA ILE A 20 18.40 -0.74 -3.84
C ILE A 20 19.02 -1.97 -3.20
N PRO A 21 20.34 -1.99 -2.96
CA PRO A 21 20.99 -3.09 -2.24
C PRO A 21 20.47 -3.17 -0.80
N TRP A 22 20.06 -4.35 -0.37
CA TRP A 22 19.59 -4.57 0.99
C TRP A 22 19.85 -6.00 1.44
N ARG A 23 20.61 -6.18 2.52
CA ARG A 23 21.11 -7.49 2.98
C ARG A 23 21.86 -8.23 1.84
N ALA A 24 21.52 -9.50 1.60
CA ALA A 24 22.16 -10.32 0.56
C ALA A 24 21.53 -10.19 -0.84
N ALA A 25 20.56 -9.29 -1.01
CA ALA A 25 19.83 -9.10 -2.28
C ALA A 25 19.69 -7.61 -2.60
N ASP A 26 18.96 -7.31 -3.66
CA ASP A 26 18.50 -5.97 -3.99
C ASP A 26 17.00 -5.99 -4.33
N TYR A 27 16.37 -4.85 -4.29
CA TYR A 27 14.98 -4.68 -4.73
C TYR A 27 14.83 -3.43 -5.60
N PRO A 28 13.87 -3.43 -6.56
CA PRO A 28 13.65 -2.29 -7.42
C PRO A 28 12.95 -1.15 -6.67
N CYS A 29 13.26 0.07 -7.07
CA CYS A 29 12.60 1.28 -6.56
C CYS A 29 12.45 2.28 -7.71
N ARG A 30 11.24 2.79 -7.91
CA ARG A 30 10.95 3.81 -8.90
C ARG A 30 10.91 5.19 -8.24
N THR A 31 11.55 6.16 -8.86
CA THR A 31 11.40 7.58 -8.52
C THR A 31 10.70 8.30 -9.68
N VAL A 32 9.81 9.23 -9.36
CA VAL A 32 9.14 10.08 -10.34
C VAL A 32 9.24 11.53 -9.86
N VAL A 33 9.94 12.37 -10.61
CA VAL A 33 10.24 13.76 -10.22
C VAL A 33 9.95 14.68 -11.39
N ALA A 34 9.17 15.76 -11.15
CA ALA A 34 8.95 16.77 -12.16
C ALA A 34 10.25 17.51 -12.54
N HIS A 35 10.32 17.98 -13.78
CA HIS A 35 11.38 18.89 -14.21
C HIS A 35 11.21 20.24 -13.52
N GLY A 36 12.26 20.74 -12.88
CA GLY A 36 12.26 22.03 -12.19
C GLY A 36 12.76 21.92 -10.74
N PRO A 37 12.77 23.02 -9.98
CA PRO A 37 13.22 22.98 -8.60
C PRO A 37 12.26 22.14 -7.75
N ALA A 38 12.72 21.01 -7.26
CA ALA A 38 11.99 20.18 -6.33
C ALA A 38 11.94 20.87 -4.97
N SER A 39 10.87 21.62 -4.70
CA SER A 39 10.67 22.33 -3.42
C SER A 39 9.86 21.52 -2.40
N ALA A 40 9.19 20.46 -2.83
CA ALA A 40 8.32 19.66 -1.97
C ALA A 40 9.06 18.46 -1.36
N GLU A 41 8.64 18.06 -0.17
CA GLU A 41 9.09 16.82 0.46
C GLU A 41 8.62 15.61 -0.36
N PRO A 42 9.48 14.58 -0.55
CA PRO A 42 9.11 13.38 -1.28
C PRO A 42 8.00 12.60 -0.58
N LEU A 43 7.17 11.92 -1.38
CA LEU A 43 6.18 10.97 -0.93
C LEU A 43 6.70 9.55 -1.14
N LEU A 44 6.93 8.82 -0.04
CA LEU A 44 7.20 7.38 -0.06
C LEU A 44 5.87 6.64 -0.18
N VAL A 45 5.69 5.92 -1.29
CA VAL A 45 4.49 5.13 -1.58
C VAL A 45 4.76 3.66 -1.27
N LEU A 46 4.05 3.12 -0.29
CA LEU A 46 4.11 1.72 0.12
C LEU A 46 2.88 0.99 -0.43
N SER A 47 3.13 0.26 -1.49
CA SER A 47 2.09 -0.42 -2.27
C SER A 47 1.39 -1.53 -1.48
N GLY A 48 0.14 -1.80 -1.81
CA GLY A 48 -0.61 -2.96 -1.35
C GLY A 48 -0.10 -4.27 -1.96
N GLY A 49 -0.64 -5.40 -1.51
CA GLY A 49 -0.33 -6.70 -2.07
C GLY A 49 -0.65 -6.77 -3.56
N LEU A 50 0.21 -7.47 -4.32
CA LEU A 50 0.10 -7.65 -5.77
C LEU A 50 0.33 -6.37 -6.61
N GLN A 51 0.56 -5.23 -6.00
CA GLN A 51 0.96 -4.01 -6.67
C GLN A 51 2.48 -3.91 -6.79
N THR A 52 2.93 -3.27 -7.84
CA THR A 52 4.34 -2.99 -8.07
C THR A 52 4.55 -1.47 -8.17
N ARG A 53 5.80 -1.04 -8.22
CA ARG A 53 6.21 0.34 -8.47
C ARG A 53 5.61 0.95 -9.74
N HIS A 54 5.11 0.13 -10.66
CA HIS A 54 4.47 0.57 -11.92
C HIS A 54 2.93 0.62 -11.83
N SER A 55 2.33 0.23 -10.72
CA SER A 55 0.86 0.22 -10.55
C SER A 55 0.25 1.60 -10.32
N TRP A 56 1.06 2.66 -10.25
CA TRP A 56 0.67 3.99 -9.81
C TRP A 56 0.57 5.03 -10.93
N GLY A 57 0.64 4.61 -12.21
CA GLY A 57 0.79 5.52 -13.35
C GLY A 57 -0.26 6.64 -13.47
N ARG A 58 -1.51 6.40 -13.07
CA ARG A 58 -2.54 7.44 -13.02
C ARG A 58 -2.29 8.42 -11.87
N PHE A 59 -1.99 7.90 -10.68
CA PHE A 59 -1.63 8.68 -9.51
C PHE A 59 -0.35 9.50 -9.75
N GLU A 60 0.68 8.91 -10.38
CA GLU A 60 1.90 9.60 -10.76
C GLU A 60 1.61 10.87 -11.58
N ARG A 61 0.73 10.78 -12.57
CA ARG A 61 0.38 11.93 -13.45
C ARG A 61 -0.24 13.11 -12.69
N HIS A 62 -1.00 12.82 -11.62
CA HIS A 62 -1.65 13.86 -10.84
C HIS A 62 -0.74 14.46 -9.77
N VAL A 63 0.14 13.67 -9.17
CA VAL A 63 0.86 14.05 -7.95
C VAL A 63 2.32 14.40 -8.21
N ALA A 64 2.99 13.72 -9.16
CA ALA A 64 4.43 13.87 -9.36
C ALA A 64 4.87 15.26 -9.83
N SER A 65 3.96 16.04 -10.45
CA SER A 65 4.25 17.43 -10.83
C SER A 65 4.52 18.36 -9.63
N ARG A 66 4.06 17.95 -8.44
CA ARG A 66 4.16 18.75 -7.20
C ARG A 66 5.00 18.07 -6.13
N PHE A 67 4.92 16.77 -6.00
CA PHE A 67 5.58 15.98 -4.97
C PHE A 67 6.39 14.86 -5.63
N PRO A 68 7.71 14.82 -5.42
CA PRO A 68 8.51 13.68 -5.87
C PRO A 68 8.00 12.39 -5.27
N LEU A 69 7.88 11.33 -6.07
CA LEU A 69 7.43 10.01 -5.61
C LEU A 69 8.61 9.06 -5.49
N VAL A 70 8.59 8.23 -4.47
CA VAL A 70 9.50 7.11 -4.23
C VAL A 70 8.66 5.87 -3.99
N ILE A 71 8.74 4.90 -4.89
CA ILE A 71 7.88 3.72 -4.91
C ILE A 71 8.75 2.46 -4.93
N PRO A 72 9.12 1.92 -3.76
CA PRO A 72 9.92 0.68 -3.69
C PRO A 72 9.04 -0.56 -3.87
N ASP A 73 9.52 -1.53 -4.65
CA ASP A 73 9.04 -2.91 -4.60
C ASP A 73 9.80 -3.63 -3.50
N LEU A 74 9.33 -3.49 -2.26
CA LEU A 74 9.99 -4.09 -1.10
C LEU A 74 10.13 -5.61 -1.25
N PRO A 75 11.15 -6.22 -0.65
CA PRO A 75 11.32 -7.67 -0.69
C PRO A 75 10.06 -8.39 -0.21
N PRO A 76 9.74 -9.56 -0.76
CA PRO A 76 8.65 -10.38 -0.26
C PRO A 76 8.93 -10.82 1.19
N ALA A 77 7.89 -10.90 2.01
CA ALA A 77 8.02 -11.33 3.40
C ALA A 77 8.48 -12.79 3.53
N ARG A 78 8.23 -13.60 2.51
CA ARG A 78 8.69 -15.00 2.43
C ARG A 78 9.24 -15.28 1.03
N THR A 79 10.26 -16.13 0.99
CA THR A 79 10.79 -16.68 -0.26
C THR A 79 10.41 -18.16 -0.36
N PRO A 80 9.96 -18.65 -1.51
CA PRO A 80 9.70 -20.07 -1.71
C PRO A 80 10.89 -20.93 -1.26
N GLY A 81 10.63 -21.97 -0.47
CA GLY A 81 11.69 -22.84 0.03
C GLY A 81 12.49 -22.33 1.25
N GLN A 82 12.33 -21.07 1.66
CA GLN A 82 13.07 -20.45 2.77
C GLN A 82 12.15 -20.00 3.90
N ALA A 83 11.20 -20.83 4.32
CA ALA A 83 10.22 -20.48 5.36
C ALA A 83 10.85 -20.03 6.69
N ALA A 84 12.05 -20.50 7.00
CA ALA A 84 12.80 -20.12 8.21
C ALA A 84 13.38 -18.70 8.16
N GLN A 85 13.40 -18.05 7.01
CA GLN A 85 13.97 -16.72 6.80
C GLN A 85 12.90 -15.68 6.44
N SER A 86 11.68 -15.81 6.99
CA SER A 86 10.62 -14.84 6.75
C SER A 86 10.98 -13.48 7.36
N LEU A 87 10.72 -12.41 6.59
CA LEU A 87 10.87 -11.04 7.06
C LEU A 87 9.69 -10.67 7.96
N SER A 88 9.94 -9.81 8.93
CA SER A 88 8.93 -9.17 9.78
C SER A 88 8.48 -7.83 9.22
N TRP A 89 7.45 -7.22 9.81
CA TRP A 89 7.09 -5.83 9.52
C TRP A 89 8.24 -4.85 9.81
N ASP A 90 9.04 -5.12 10.85
CA ASP A 90 10.21 -4.30 11.17
C ASP A 90 11.29 -4.41 10.10
N ASP A 91 11.54 -5.60 9.56
CA ASP A 91 12.47 -5.80 8.45
C ASP A 91 12.02 -5.05 7.18
N LEU A 92 10.73 -5.12 6.84
CA LEU A 92 10.17 -4.38 5.70
C LEU A 92 10.19 -2.87 5.92
N THR A 93 9.99 -2.43 7.17
CA THR A 93 10.12 -1.02 7.56
C THR A 93 11.56 -0.54 7.40
N ASP A 94 12.53 -1.33 7.84
CA ASP A 94 13.95 -1.04 7.68
C ASP A 94 14.36 -1.02 6.20
N ALA A 95 13.82 -1.92 5.37
CA ALA A 95 14.02 -1.87 3.93
C ALA A 95 13.48 -0.57 3.31
N ALA A 96 12.24 -0.18 3.66
CA ALA A 96 11.63 1.05 3.17
C ALA A 96 12.44 2.30 3.59
N LEU A 97 12.88 2.34 4.84
CA LEU A 97 13.75 3.39 5.35
C LEU A 97 15.11 3.42 4.63
N HIS A 98 15.67 2.23 4.35
CA HIS A 98 16.95 2.12 3.63
C HIS A 98 16.85 2.71 2.21
N ALA A 99 15.73 2.53 1.50
CA ALA A 99 15.52 3.18 0.21
C ALA A 99 15.65 4.71 0.32
N THR A 100 15.04 5.32 1.34
CA THR A 100 15.15 6.77 1.54
C THR A 100 16.59 7.21 1.83
N HIS A 101 17.36 6.43 2.59
CA HIS A 101 18.78 6.70 2.85
C HIS A 101 19.61 6.64 1.56
N ARG A 102 19.42 5.60 0.75
CA ARG A 102 20.12 5.44 -0.53
C ARG A 102 19.85 6.60 -1.49
N LEU A 103 18.62 7.12 -1.45
CA LEU A 103 18.19 8.29 -2.23
C LEU A 103 18.48 9.63 -1.52
N ARG A 104 19.26 9.63 -0.44
CA ARG A 104 19.64 10.83 0.34
C ARG A 104 18.44 11.69 0.75
N ILE A 105 17.32 11.04 1.10
CA ILE A 105 16.11 11.68 1.57
C ILE A 105 16.12 11.66 3.09
N SER A 106 16.16 12.85 3.72
CA SER A 106 16.17 12.99 5.18
C SER A 106 14.77 12.99 5.78
N ARG A 107 13.81 13.64 5.12
CA ARG A 107 12.42 13.76 5.55
C ARG A 107 11.50 13.45 4.39
N PHE A 108 10.37 12.82 4.66
CA PHE A 108 9.43 12.36 3.64
C PHE A 108 8.02 12.19 4.23
N ALA A 109 7.01 12.32 3.39
CA ALA A 109 5.67 11.87 3.70
C ALA A 109 5.53 10.39 3.34
N VAL A 110 4.59 9.69 3.97
CA VAL A 110 4.31 8.26 3.73
C VAL A 110 2.87 8.07 3.29
N LEU A 111 2.68 7.30 2.23
CA LEU A 111 1.40 6.76 1.79
C LEU A 111 1.47 5.24 1.85
N GLY A 112 0.75 4.61 2.75
CA GLY A 112 0.62 3.15 2.87
C GLY A 112 -0.78 2.70 2.45
N VAL A 113 -0.87 1.79 1.48
CA VAL A 113 -2.15 1.28 0.97
C VAL A 113 -2.24 -0.23 1.23
N SER A 114 -3.38 -0.70 1.76
CA SER A 114 -3.64 -2.11 2.02
C SER A 114 -2.44 -2.75 2.78
N SER A 115 -1.86 -3.85 2.37
CA SER A 115 -0.71 -4.47 3.06
C SER A 115 0.56 -3.58 3.16
N GLY A 116 0.55 -2.38 2.60
CA GLY A 116 1.58 -1.35 2.82
C GLY A 116 1.35 -0.52 4.08
N TYR A 117 0.12 -0.51 4.64
CA TYR A 117 -0.19 0.31 5.81
C TYR A 117 0.60 -0.05 7.07
N PRO A 118 0.87 -1.33 7.41
CA PRO A 118 1.62 -1.65 8.62
C PRO A 118 3.05 -1.12 8.58
N ILE A 119 3.65 -1.10 7.39
CA ILE A 119 5.00 -0.57 7.17
C ILE A 119 5.00 0.95 7.37
N GLY A 120 4.03 1.66 6.77
CA GLY A 120 3.87 3.11 6.94
C GLY A 120 3.59 3.50 8.39
N TYR A 121 2.71 2.76 9.05
CA TYR A 121 2.40 2.92 10.46
C TYR A 121 3.65 2.77 11.33
N ARG A 122 4.43 1.71 11.09
CA ARG A 122 5.66 1.43 11.83
C ARG A 122 6.77 2.45 11.55
N LEU A 123 6.89 2.96 10.31
CA LEU A 123 7.78 4.07 10.00
C LEU A 123 7.47 5.30 10.84
N ALA A 124 6.19 5.68 10.92
CA ALA A 124 5.78 6.84 11.70
C ALA A 124 5.98 6.65 13.22
N GLN A 125 5.80 5.42 13.73
CA GLN A 125 6.09 5.11 15.13
C GLN A 125 7.57 5.23 15.47
N ARG A 126 8.44 4.65 14.62
CA ARG A 126 9.88 4.53 14.91
C ARG A 126 10.68 5.74 14.50
N HIS A 127 10.19 6.53 13.54
CA HIS A 127 10.91 7.65 12.93
C HIS A 127 10.03 8.91 12.77
N PRO A 128 9.38 9.38 13.85
CA PRO A 128 8.48 10.54 13.80
C PRO A 128 9.22 11.84 13.43
N ASP A 129 10.51 11.90 13.62
CA ASP A 129 11.41 13.01 13.21
C ASP A 129 11.63 13.06 11.68
N ARG A 130 11.47 11.92 10.99
CA ARG A 130 11.66 11.77 9.55
C ARG A 130 10.36 11.76 8.77
N VAL A 131 9.31 11.15 9.32
CA VAL A 131 7.98 11.07 8.69
C VAL A 131 7.21 12.36 8.96
N THR A 132 7.03 13.16 7.93
CA THR A 132 6.41 14.49 8.06
C THR A 132 4.89 14.43 8.01
N ARG A 133 4.34 13.44 7.32
CA ARG A 133 2.91 13.15 7.22
C ARG A 133 2.72 11.66 6.98
N LEU A 134 1.67 11.10 7.54
CA LEU A 134 1.29 9.70 7.35
C LEU A 134 -0.11 9.61 6.72
N MET A 135 -0.23 8.86 5.65
CA MET A 135 -1.51 8.55 5.02
C MET A 135 -1.65 7.03 4.90
N LEU A 136 -2.73 6.48 5.45
CA LEU A 136 -3.02 5.05 5.43
C LEU A 136 -4.39 4.81 4.80
N PHE A 137 -4.46 3.92 3.83
CA PHE A 137 -5.72 3.55 3.18
C PHE A 137 -5.90 2.04 3.15
N GLY A 138 -7.12 1.59 3.40
CA GLY A 138 -7.41 0.17 3.45
C GLY A 138 -6.69 -0.53 4.60
N ALA A 139 -6.73 0.06 5.79
CA ALA A 139 -6.10 -0.44 7.00
C ALA A 139 -7.10 -1.20 7.88
N ALA A 140 -6.65 -2.27 8.53
CA ALA A 140 -7.46 -3.04 9.45
C ALA A 140 -6.62 -3.59 10.61
N PRO A 141 -7.15 -3.65 11.85
CA PRO A 141 -6.43 -4.25 12.97
C PRO A 141 -6.11 -5.73 12.75
N ARG A 142 -6.94 -6.41 11.96
CA ARG A 142 -6.81 -7.82 11.57
C ARG A 142 -7.37 -8.01 10.15
N PRO A 143 -6.90 -9.01 9.40
CA PRO A 143 -7.54 -9.33 8.13
C PRO A 143 -8.98 -9.78 8.34
N ALA A 144 -9.89 -9.36 7.47
CA ALA A 144 -11.27 -9.82 7.47
C ALA A 144 -11.31 -11.37 7.34
N PRO A 145 -12.33 -12.06 7.89
CA PRO A 145 -12.38 -13.54 7.89
C PRO A 145 -12.19 -14.16 6.52
N ARG A 146 -12.82 -13.63 5.48
CA ARG A 146 -12.66 -14.11 4.10
C ARG A 146 -11.24 -13.93 3.57
N LEU A 147 -10.57 -12.84 3.91
CA LEU A 147 -9.17 -12.61 3.53
C LEU A 147 -8.25 -13.57 4.30
N ALA A 148 -8.49 -13.76 5.59
CA ALA A 148 -7.73 -14.71 6.43
C ALA A 148 -7.84 -16.15 5.90
N GLU A 149 -9.05 -16.59 5.52
CA GLU A 149 -9.29 -17.89 4.90
C GLU A 149 -8.53 -18.03 3.58
N LEU A 150 -8.58 -17.01 2.73
CA LEU A 150 -7.89 -16.99 1.46
C LEU A 150 -6.37 -17.08 1.61
N ILE A 151 -5.81 -16.36 2.59
CA ILE A 151 -4.37 -16.46 2.91
C ILE A 151 -4.02 -17.86 3.39
N SER A 152 -4.84 -18.46 4.27
CA SER A 152 -4.65 -19.82 4.75
C SER A 152 -4.69 -20.84 3.62
N LYS A 153 -5.61 -20.67 2.67
CA LYS A 153 -5.70 -21.49 1.44
C LYS A 153 -4.42 -21.37 0.59
N GLY A 154 -3.87 -20.17 0.45
CA GLY A 154 -2.59 -19.95 -0.24
C GLY A 154 -1.42 -20.66 0.44
N LEU A 155 -1.39 -20.68 1.79
CA LEU A 155 -0.38 -21.45 2.56
C LEU A 155 -0.50 -22.96 2.33
N HIS A 156 -1.71 -23.51 2.30
CA HIS A 156 -1.92 -24.93 2.00
C HIS A 156 -1.46 -25.26 0.58
N ARG A 157 -1.84 -24.46 -0.41
CA ARG A 157 -1.38 -24.64 -1.82
C ARG A 157 0.15 -24.60 -1.94
N GLU A 158 0.81 -23.71 -1.20
CA GLU A 158 2.27 -23.68 -1.16
C GLU A 158 2.85 -24.99 -0.60
N ALA A 159 2.26 -25.55 0.45
CA ALA A 159 2.70 -26.80 1.04
C ALA A 159 2.49 -27.98 0.07
N ASP A 160 1.34 -28.05 -0.58
CA ASP A 160 0.98 -29.11 -1.54
C ASP A 160 1.84 -29.08 -2.80
N SER A 161 2.19 -27.88 -3.29
CA SER A 161 3.06 -27.72 -4.47
C SER A 161 4.49 -28.27 -4.27
N ARG A 162 4.89 -28.48 -3.02
CA ARG A 162 6.19 -29.07 -2.63
C ARG A 162 6.11 -30.60 -2.44
N SER A 163 4.91 -31.18 -2.46
CA SER A 163 4.74 -32.64 -2.30
C SER A 163 4.92 -33.33 -3.64
N PRO A 164 5.81 -34.34 -3.75
CA PRO A 164 5.95 -35.13 -4.98
C PRO A 164 4.71 -35.94 -5.34
N CYS A 165 3.76 -36.07 -4.41
CA CYS A 165 2.53 -36.86 -4.55
C CYS A 165 1.28 -36.01 -4.81
N SER A 166 1.41 -34.71 -5.17
CA SER A 166 0.23 -33.90 -5.47
C SER A 166 -0.46 -34.41 -6.75
N ALA A 167 -1.57 -35.14 -6.58
CA ALA A 167 -2.40 -35.66 -7.66
C ALA A 167 -3.26 -34.57 -8.33
N GLU A 168 -3.21 -33.33 -7.87
CA GLU A 168 -3.95 -32.21 -8.46
C GLU A 168 -3.17 -31.65 -9.64
N GLY A 169 -3.88 -31.52 -10.78
CA GLY A 169 -3.37 -30.86 -11.98
C GLY A 169 -2.93 -29.41 -11.73
N PRO A 170 -2.36 -28.73 -12.73
CA PRO A 170 -1.86 -27.37 -12.55
C PRO A 170 -2.94 -26.49 -11.92
N PRO A 171 -2.60 -25.70 -10.88
CA PRO A 171 -3.58 -24.91 -10.16
C PRO A 171 -4.34 -24.02 -11.14
N ASP A 172 -5.66 -24.00 -11.03
CA ASP A 172 -6.50 -23.08 -11.81
C ASP A 172 -6.23 -21.64 -11.35
N ARG A 173 -5.22 -21.04 -11.98
CA ARG A 173 -4.73 -19.67 -11.66
C ARG A 173 -5.83 -18.63 -11.86
N LEU A 174 -6.67 -18.80 -12.85
CA LEU A 174 -7.77 -17.88 -13.11
C LEU A 174 -8.81 -17.95 -11.98
N ARG A 175 -9.09 -19.14 -11.46
CA ARG A 175 -9.95 -19.31 -10.30
C ARG A 175 -9.35 -18.65 -9.07
N ALA A 176 -8.05 -18.84 -8.81
CA ALA A 176 -7.32 -18.21 -7.73
C ALA A 176 -7.34 -16.66 -7.83
N ALA A 177 -7.14 -16.13 -9.03
CA ALA A 177 -7.24 -14.69 -9.30
C ALA A 177 -8.65 -14.15 -9.03
N ARG A 178 -9.69 -14.85 -9.48
CA ARG A 178 -11.10 -14.48 -9.23
C ARG A 178 -11.43 -14.50 -7.73
N GLU A 179 -11.01 -15.53 -7.02
CA GLU A 179 -11.20 -15.64 -5.56
C GLU A 179 -10.55 -14.44 -4.85
N LEU A 180 -9.31 -14.09 -5.19
CA LEU A 180 -8.60 -12.96 -4.59
C LEU A 180 -9.29 -11.62 -4.89
N VAL A 181 -9.67 -11.37 -6.15
CA VAL A 181 -10.39 -10.16 -6.54
C VAL A 181 -11.75 -10.08 -5.84
N SER A 182 -12.47 -11.20 -5.66
CA SER A 182 -13.77 -11.22 -4.98
C SER A 182 -13.69 -10.88 -3.48
N VAL A 183 -12.52 -10.99 -2.87
CA VAL A 183 -12.29 -10.54 -1.48
C VAL A 183 -11.92 -9.06 -1.43
N LEU A 184 -11.24 -8.56 -2.46
CA LEU A 184 -10.79 -7.16 -2.56
C LEU A 184 -11.83 -6.25 -3.23
N THR A 185 -12.97 -6.78 -3.70
CA THR A 185 -13.99 -6.01 -4.41
C THR A 185 -15.37 -6.38 -3.88
N ASN A 186 -16.13 -5.38 -3.46
CA ASN A 186 -17.52 -5.54 -3.10
C ASN A 186 -18.35 -5.81 -4.36
N THR A 187 -18.84 -7.04 -4.51
CA THR A 187 -19.56 -7.51 -5.70
C THR A 187 -20.85 -6.70 -5.94
N GLU A 188 -21.60 -6.43 -4.88
CA GLU A 188 -22.86 -5.67 -4.97
C GLU A 188 -22.61 -4.21 -5.37
N ALA A 189 -21.57 -3.58 -4.82
CA ALA A 189 -21.16 -2.24 -5.22
C ALA A 189 -20.66 -2.22 -6.67
N ALA A 190 -19.91 -3.24 -7.12
CA ALA A 190 -19.42 -3.35 -8.48
C ALA A 190 -20.54 -3.48 -9.54
N GLU A 191 -21.71 -4.03 -9.18
CA GLU A 191 -22.87 -4.07 -10.05
C GLU A 191 -23.46 -2.66 -10.28
N ARG A 192 -23.38 -1.77 -9.30
CA ARG A 192 -23.96 -0.43 -9.32
C ARG A 192 -22.97 0.67 -9.71
N HIS A 193 -21.66 0.43 -9.53
CA HIS A 193 -20.60 1.42 -9.74
C HIS A 193 -19.57 0.93 -10.76
N LEU A 194 -19.63 1.48 -11.98
CA LEU A 194 -18.76 1.07 -13.10
C LEU A 194 -17.27 1.20 -12.79
N LEU A 195 -16.84 2.18 -12.00
CA LEU A 195 -15.43 2.38 -11.68
C LEU A 195 -14.90 1.29 -10.74
N ILE A 196 -15.70 0.83 -9.78
CA ILE A 196 -15.38 -0.32 -8.91
C ILE A 196 -15.21 -1.59 -9.76
N LYS A 197 -16.20 -1.85 -10.62
CA LYS A 197 -16.16 -2.99 -11.56
C LYS A 197 -14.93 -2.94 -12.47
N ALA A 198 -14.61 -1.77 -13.01
CA ALA A 198 -13.46 -1.59 -13.89
C ALA A 198 -12.12 -1.80 -13.16
N ALA A 199 -11.97 -1.30 -11.95
CA ALA A 199 -10.77 -1.51 -11.14
C ALA A 199 -10.57 -3.00 -10.81
N GLY A 200 -11.62 -3.70 -10.36
CA GLY A 200 -11.57 -5.14 -10.11
C GLY A 200 -11.20 -5.94 -11.38
N ARG A 201 -11.72 -5.54 -12.55
CA ARG A 201 -11.37 -6.17 -13.83
C ARG A 201 -9.90 -5.98 -14.17
N VAL A 202 -9.34 -4.78 -14.02
CA VAL A 202 -7.92 -4.52 -14.27
C VAL A 202 -7.04 -5.40 -13.39
N VAL A 203 -7.35 -5.53 -12.10
CA VAL A 203 -6.60 -6.40 -11.18
C VAL A 203 -6.73 -7.87 -11.60
N LEU A 204 -7.94 -8.33 -11.97
CA LEU A 204 -8.15 -9.70 -12.44
C LEU A 204 -7.31 -10.01 -13.67
N ASP A 205 -7.30 -9.11 -14.67
CA ASP A 205 -6.55 -9.30 -15.91
C ASP A 205 -5.04 -9.33 -15.65
N GLN A 206 -4.53 -8.49 -14.73
CA GLN A 206 -3.12 -8.51 -14.31
C GLN A 206 -2.73 -9.82 -13.62
N LEU A 207 -3.58 -10.33 -12.72
CA LEU A 207 -3.34 -11.59 -12.03
C LEU A 207 -3.42 -12.79 -12.97
N ALA A 208 -4.38 -12.80 -13.88
CA ALA A 208 -4.56 -13.86 -14.87
C ALA A 208 -3.38 -13.93 -15.86
N ALA A 209 -2.75 -12.79 -16.18
CA ALA A 209 -1.58 -12.72 -17.03
C ALA A 209 -0.27 -13.16 -16.32
N SER A 210 -0.26 -13.26 -14.99
CA SER A 210 0.92 -13.67 -14.22
C SER A 210 1.21 -15.16 -14.40
N ALA A 211 2.51 -15.50 -14.48
CA ALA A 211 2.96 -16.89 -14.48
C ALA A 211 2.83 -17.57 -13.10
N ASP A 212 2.81 -16.78 -12.03
CA ASP A 212 2.74 -17.26 -10.66
C ASP A 212 1.30 -17.54 -10.21
N ASP A 213 1.12 -18.47 -9.26
CA ASP A 213 -0.17 -18.63 -8.56
C ASP A 213 -0.45 -17.36 -7.72
N PRO A 214 -1.58 -16.65 -7.97
CA PRO A 214 -1.85 -15.39 -7.29
C PRO A 214 -1.98 -15.51 -5.78
N LEU A 215 -2.49 -16.63 -5.26
CA LEU A 215 -2.64 -16.83 -3.81
C LEU A 215 -1.29 -17.09 -3.14
N ILE A 216 -0.46 -17.93 -3.74
CA ILE A 216 0.90 -18.20 -3.24
C ILE A 216 1.71 -16.90 -3.26
N ARG A 217 1.65 -16.15 -4.37
CA ARG A 217 2.32 -14.87 -4.48
C ARG A 217 1.86 -13.87 -3.42
N TYR A 218 0.54 -13.76 -3.18
CA TYR A 218 -0.01 -12.88 -2.16
C TYR A 218 0.48 -13.24 -0.75
N VAL A 219 0.52 -14.55 -0.44
CA VAL A 219 1.05 -15.07 0.82
C VAL A 219 2.52 -14.71 1.00
N HIS A 220 3.33 -14.92 -0.06
CA HIS A 220 4.77 -14.62 -0.02
C HIS A 220 5.05 -13.14 0.10
N ASP A 221 4.25 -12.29 -0.54
CA ASP A 221 4.44 -10.84 -0.46
C ASP A 221 4.25 -10.38 1.00
N ARG A 222 3.03 -10.35 1.50
CA ARG A 222 2.73 -9.85 2.87
C ARG A 222 1.55 -10.55 3.55
N GLY A 223 0.76 -11.35 2.82
CA GLY A 223 -0.42 -12.02 3.37
C GLY A 223 -0.12 -12.82 4.63
N PHE A 224 1.01 -13.54 4.64
CA PHE A 224 1.47 -14.28 5.82
C PHE A 224 1.65 -13.41 7.08
N LEU A 225 2.18 -12.20 6.92
CA LEU A 225 2.37 -11.27 8.03
C LEU A 225 1.05 -10.71 8.55
N LEU A 226 0.07 -10.48 7.66
CA LEU A 226 -1.26 -10.02 8.06
C LEU A 226 -1.96 -11.01 8.99
N LEU A 227 -1.77 -12.33 8.80
CA LEU A 227 -2.32 -13.33 9.70
C LEU A 227 -1.64 -13.37 11.07
N ARG A 228 -0.32 -13.21 11.10
CA ARG A 228 0.48 -13.41 12.33
C ARG A 228 0.61 -12.18 13.19
N ASN A 229 0.80 -11.05 12.55
CA ASN A 229 1.12 -9.79 13.20
C ASN A 229 0.13 -8.73 12.72
N PRO A 230 -0.99 -8.60 13.40
CA PRO A 230 -1.93 -7.51 13.12
C PRO A 230 -1.27 -6.14 13.36
N LEU A 231 -2.05 -5.10 13.44
CA LEU A 231 -1.59 -3.73 13.69
C LEU A 231 -0.53 -3.67 14.81
N PRO A 232 0.65 -3.04 14.57
CA PRO A 232 1.67 -2.86 15.58
C PRO A 232 1.12 -2.14 16.83
N PRO A 233 1.43 -2.60 18.05
CA PRO A 233 0.97 -1.94 19.27
C PRO A 233 1.64 -0.58 19.48
N GLY A 234 1.07 0.28 20.36
CA GLY A 234 1.69 1.50 20.86
C GLY A 234 1.23 2.80 20.19
N GLY A 235 0.45 2.75 19.13
CA GLY A 235 -0.08 3.94 18.47
C GLY A 235 0.97 4.77 17.71
N VAL A 236 0.53 5.84 17.03
CA VAL A 236 1.39 6.85 16.38
C VAL A 236 1.12 8.19 17.05
N ARG A 237 2.18 8.95 17.34
CA ARG A 237 2.09 10.28 17.95
C ARG A 237 3.03 11.26 17.27
N GLY A 238 2.65 12.55 17.26
CA GLY A 238 3.51 13.62 16.75
C GLY A 238 3.66 13.69 15.23
N VAL A 239 2.96 12.86 14.48
CA VAL A 239 2.95 12.86 13.02
C VAL A 239 1.53 13.20 12.53
N PRO A 240 1.34 14.31 11.80
CA PRO A 240 0.06 14.60 11.15
C PRO A 240 -0.39 13.42 10.28
N SER A 241 -1.54 12.84 10.58
CA SER A 241 -1.95 11.56 10.00
C SER A 241 -3.36 11.61 9.43
N LEU A 242 -3.56 10.88 8.33
CA LEU A 242 -4.84 10.65 7.68
C LEU A 242 -5.03 9.16 7.51
N VAL A 243 -6.19 8.65 7.91
CA VAL A 243 -6.61 7.28 7.64
C VAL A 243 -7.86 7.32 6.77
N GLY A 244 -7.87 6.59 5.68
CA GLY A 244 -8.95 6.63 4.71
C GLY A 244 -9.40 5.26 4.24
N VAL A 245 -10.66 5.21 3.80
CA VAL A 245 -11.30 3.98 3.33
C VAL A 245 -12.36 4.31 2.28
N GLY A 246 -12.64 3.38 1.37
CA GLY A 246 -13.80 3.44 0.50
C GLY A 246 -15.10 3.11 1.25
N GLU A 247 -16.19 3.76 0.87
CA GLU A 247 -17.52 3.57 1.47
C GLU A 247 -17.98 2.11 1.44
N PHE A 248 -17.62 1.39 0.38
CA PHE A 248 -18.06 0.01 0.12
C PHE A 248 -17.00 -1.04 0.45
N ASP A 249 -15.85 -0.65 1.03
CA ASP A 249 -14.76 -1.57 1.32
C ASP A 249 -15.18 -2.65 2.33
N THR A 250 -15.22 -3.89 1.87
CA THR A 250 -15.50 -5.07 2.68
C THR A 250 -14.25 -5.88 3.04
N ALA A 251 -13.12 -5.60 2.40
CA ALA A 251 -11.84 -6.22 2.73
C ALA A 251 -11.24 -5.61 4.00
N THR A 252 -11.38 -4.28 4.13
CA THR A 252 -11.01 -3.51 5.32
C THR A 252 -12.11 -2.48 5.58
N THR A 253 -13.06 -2.82 6.42
CA THR A 253 -14.31 -2.04 6.59
C THR A 253 -14.06 -0.63 7.12
N VAL A 254 -15.08 0.24 7.00
CA VAL A 254 -15.08 1.58 7.61
C VAL A 254 -14.78 1.49 9.11
N ALA A 255 -15.36 0.48 9.80
CA ALA A 255 -15.12 0.24 11.22
C ALA A 255 -13.67 -0.15 11.53
N ASP A 256 -13.06 -1.01 10.68
CA ASP A 256 -11.66 -1.42 10.83
C ASP A 256 -10.71 -0.24 10.67
N ASN A 257 -10.90 0.56 9.62
CA ASN A 257 -10.06 1.73 9.37
C ASN A 257 -10.23 2.78 10.47
N ARG A 258 -11.46 3.00 10.99
CA ARG A 258 -11.70 3.88 12.13
C ARG A 258 -11.00 3.36 13.39
N ALA A 259 -10.99 2.05 13.63
CA ALA A 259 -10.26 1.46 14.74
C ALA A 259 -8.74 1.68 14.63
N VAL A 260 -8.17 1.61 13.42
CA VAL A 260 -6.77 1.98 13.20
C VAL A 260 -6.55 3.47 13.44
N ALA A 261 -7.42 4.35 12.91
CA ALA A 261 -7.33 5.79 13.10
C ALA A 261 -7.36 6.17 14.59
N ALA A 262 -8.18 5.50 15.41
CA ALA A 262 -8.26 5.71 16.85
C ALA A 262 -6.96 5.40 17.62
N THR A 263 -6.01 4.68 17.00
CA THR A 263 -4.69 4.43 17.59
C THR A 263 -3.67 5.53 17.25
N ILE A 264 -4.05 6.52 16.45
CA ILE A 264 -3.18 7.58 15.97
C ILE A 264 -3.67 8.91 16.52
N SER A 265 -2.88 9.54 17.40
CA SER A 265 -3.27 10.77 18.09
C SER A 265 -3.55 11.90 17.09
N GLY A 266 -4.76 12.47 17.12
CA GLY A 266 -5.17 13.58 16.27
C GLY A 266 -5.28 13.23 14.78
N ALA A 267 -5.49 11.96 14.43
CA ALA A 267 -5.64 11.57 13.03
C ALA A 267 -6.92 12.16 12.42
N THR A 268 -6.84 12.53 11.15
CA THR A 268 -8.03 12.77 10.33
C THR A 268 -8.49 11.44 9.74
N PHE A 269 -9.75 11.07 9.98
CA PHE A 269 -10.36 9.90 9.38
C PHE A 269 -11.28 10.31 8.22
N ILE A 270 -11.21 9.61 7.09
CA ILE A 270 -12.07 9.90 5.94
C ILE A 270 -12.72 8.64 5.38
N VAL A 271 -13.94 8.80 4.88
CA VAL A 271 -14.62 7.80 4.05
C VAL A 271 -14.85 8.42 2.67
N MET A 272 -14.29 7.80 1.63
CA MET A 272 -14.47 8.22 0.25
C MET A 272 -15.75 7.59 -0.31
N LYS A 273 -16.70 8.43 -0.71
CA LYS A 273 -18.00 8.01 -1.26
C LYS A 273 -17.83 7.34 -2.61
N ASN A 274 -18.69 6.37 -2.90
CA ASN A 274 -18.70 5.63 -4.16
C ASN A 274 -17.34 5.00 -4.50
N ALA A 275 -16.61 4.54 -3.50
CA ALA A 275 -15.33 3.85 -3.62
C ALA A 275 -15.33 2.56 -2.78
N ASP A 276 -14.54 1.59 -3.19
CA ASP A 276 -14.32 0.31 -2.54
C ASP A 276 -12.84 0.19 -2.12
N HIS A 277 -12.30 -1.00 -1.99
CA HIS A 277 -10.91 -1.23 -1.53
C HIS A 277 -9.84 -0.66 -2.45
N LEU A 278 -10.10 -0.63 -3.76
CA LEU A 278 -9.16 -0.14 -4.77
C LEU A 278 -9.36 1.37 -5.08
N LEU A 279 -9.74 2.15 -4.08
CA LEU A 279 -10.14 3.57 -4.23
C LEU A 279 -9.14 4.43 -5.01
N HIS A 280 -7.84 4.15 -4.93
CA HIS A 280 -6.78 4.83 -5.69
C HIS A 280 -6.80 4.51 -7.20
N MET A 281 -7.50 3.45 -7.61
CA MET A 281 -7.75 3.09 -9.01
C MET A 281 -9.15 3.50 -9.46
N GLU A 282 -10.14 3.39 -8.58
CA GLU A 282 -11.55 3.67 -8.82
C GLU A 282 -11.81 5.18 -8.91
N ARG A 283 -11.15 5.95 -8.08
CA ARG A 283 -11.31 7.41 -7.93
C ARG A 283 -9.95 8.10 -7.98
N ASP A 284 -9.13 7.77 -8.98
CA ASP A 284 -7.72 8.17 -9.09
C ASP A 284 -7.50 9.69 -8.97
N ALA A 285 -8.32 10.52 -9.60
CA ALA A 285 -8.23 11.97 -9.54
C ALA A 285 -8.62 12.52 -8.15
N ASP A 286 -9.72 12.01 -7.58
CA ASP A 286 -10.18 12.42 -6.25
C ASP A 286 -9.21 11.98 -5.16
N PHE A 287 -8.69 10.75 -5.27
CA PHE A 287 -7.66 10.23 -4.38
C PHE A 287 -6.37 11.06 -4.45
N ALA A 288 -5.91 11.39 -5.65
CA ALA A 288 -4.73 12.23 -5.84
C ALA A 288 -4.95 13.65 -5.29
N THR A 289 -6.15 14.21 -5.46
CA THR A 289 -6.51 15.53 -4.91
C THR A 289 -6.50 15.49 -3.38
N LEU A 290 -7.10 14.47 -2.76
CA LEU A 290 -7.07 14.26 -1.31
C LEU A 290 -5.63 14.20 -0.77
N VAL A 291 -4.79 13.36 -1.39
CA VAL A 291 -3.37 13.22 -1.02
C VAL A 291 -2.63 14.55 -1.15
N ALA A 292 -2.81 15.27 -2.26
CA ALA A 292 -2.14 16.55 -2.50
C ALA A 292 -2.58 17.63 -1.50
N LEU A 293 -3.87 17.74 -1.19
CA LEU A 293 -4.37 18.69 -0.17
C LEU A 293 -3.80 18.38 1.21
N PHE A 294 -3.76 17.11 1.59
CA PHE A 294 -3.19 16.71 2.89
C PHE A 294 -1.68 16.98 2.95
N LEU A 295 -0.94 16.71 1.87
CA LEU A 295 0.50 17.00 1.78
C LEU A 295 0.80 18.51 1.89
N ASP A 296 -0.08 19.36 1.35
CA ASP A 296 0.03 20.82 1.45
C ASP A 296 -0.40 21.37 2.81
N GLY A 297 -1.04 20.57 3.66
CA GLY A 297 -1.66 21.04 4.90
C GLY A 297 -2.88 21.93 4.66
N ARG A 298 -3.56 21.74 3.53
CA ARG A 298 -4.78 22.46 3.17
C ARG A 298 -6.02 21.80 3.76
N PRO A 299 -7.09 22.55 4.04
CA PRO A 299 -8.33 22.00 4.55
C PRO A 299 -8.94 20.96 3.60
N LEU A 300 -9.33 19.81 4.14
CA LEU A 300 -9.99 18.73 3.39
C LEU A 300 -11.51 18.95 3.28
N SER A 301 -12.08 19.90 4.01
CA SER A 301 -13.51 20.19 4.02
C SER A 301 -14.10 20.59 2.67
N THR A 302 -13.25 20.90 1.70
CA THR A 302 -13.65 21.18 0.31
C THR A 302 -13.98 19.93 -0.50
N LEU A 303 -13.67 18.72 0.02
CA LEU A 303 -13.87 17.45 -0.68
C LEU A 303 -15.30 16.93 -0.45
N GLN A 304 -16.22 17.27 -1.34
CA GLN A 304 -17.64 16.88 -1.24
C GLN A 304 -17.87 15.37 -1.36
N HIS A 305 -16.92 14.65 -1.95
CA HIS A 305 -16.93 13.19 -2.11
C HIS A 305 -16.33 12.43 -0.92
N CYS A 306 -15.97 13.15 0.16
CA CYS A 306 -15.45 12.54 1.39
C CYS A 306 -16.32 12.94 2.59
N THR A 307 -16.52 11.99 3.51
CA THR A 307 -16.92 12.27 4.88
C THR A 307 -15.67 12.37 5.73
N ILE A 308 -15.55 13.39 6.57
CA ILE A 308 -14.32 13.71 7.33
C ILE A 308 -14.63 13.77 8.80
N GLU A 309 -13.79 13.12 9.61
CA GLU A 309 -13.88 13.07 11.07
C GLU A 309 -12.49 13.28 11.67
N THR A 310 -12.36 14.03 12.75
CA THR A 310 -11.10 14.16 13.50
C THR A 310 -11.13 13.20 14.68
N MET A 311 -10.16 12.34 14.78
CA MET A 311 -10.02 11.41 15.90
C MET A 311 -9.44 12.15 17.12
N PRO A 312 -9.83 11.73 18.35
CA PRO A 312 -9.34 12.33 19.58
C PRO A 312 -7.83 12.21 19.80
#